data_cd5a8058ca4669fd51ab829242ae1c0e
#
_entry.id   cd5a8058ca4669fd51ab829242ae1c0e
#
_cell.length_a   1.000
_cell.length_b   1.000
_cell.length_c   1.000
_cell.angle_alpha   90.00
_cell.angle_beta   90.00
_cell.angle_gamma   90.00
#
_symmetry.space_group_name_H-M   'P 1'
#
loop_
_entity.id
_entity.type
_entity.pdbx_description
1 polymer ?
#
loop_
_entity_poly.entity_id
_entity_poly.type
_entity_poly.pdbx_seq_one_letter_code
_entity_poly.pdbx_strand_id
1 'polypeptide(L)'
;ATYAMVTMSSKFGELIAGFRAEHTNQLYTMLQRFETTGSLGEQSYWDYLPSAALRWKINKKMNLRFNYYKSINRPGFYELVPYQLDGEDYTEKGNPTLKRARIDNIDLRWEWFPSQNEQVLLGVFYKYLKDPIETSFDVDQRQTNASYYMPQNLGNAKNYGVEFDIVKYIRHFGLKANYTYTHSAITTPKRHYTATNVIETVDQTRPL
;
A
#
# COMPACT_ATOMS: atom_id res chain seq x y z
N ALA A 1 15.39 7.19 11.54
CA ALA A 1 15.08 5.76 11.49
C ALA A 1 16.22 4.95 12.10
N THR A 2 15.88 3.91 12.87
CA THR A 2 16.82 2.94 13.44
C THR A 2 16.35 1.55 13.05
N TYR A 3 17.28 0.65 12.76
CA TYR A 3 16.95 -0.73 12.44
C TYR A 3 17.94 -1.71 13.06
N ALA A 4 17.46 -2.93 13.32
CA ALA A 4 18.27 -4.08 13.71
C ALA A 4 17.86 -5.28 12.83
N MET A 5 18.82 -6.12 12.50
CA MET A 5 18.61 -7.30 11.68
C MET A 5 19.50 -8.43 12.16
N VAL A 6 18.95 -9.64 12.19
CA VAL A 6 19.66 -10.88 12.51
C VAL A 6 19.50 -11.84 11.34
N THR A 7 20.61 -12.45 10.93
CA THR A 7 20.64 -13.50 9.91
C THR A 7 21.11 -14.79 10.54
N MET A 8 20.31 -15.84 10.39
CA MET A 8 20.64 -17.20 10.83
C MET A 8 20.69 -18.12 9.61
N SER A 9 21.86 -18.73 9.37
CA SER A 9 22.07 -19.62 8.23
C SER A 9 22.33 -21.05 8.71
N SER A 10 21.74 -22.02 8.00
CA SER A 10 21.93 -23.44 8.23
C SER A 10 22.03 -24.21 6.90
N LYS A 11 22.36 -25.49 6.96
CA LYS A 11 22.33 -26.37 5.79
C LYS A 11 20.93 -26.47 5.16
N PHE A 12 19.87 -26.27 5.94
CA PHE A 12 18.49 -26.37 5.51
C PHE A 12 17.93 -25.06 4.95
N GLY A 13 18.56 -23.92 5.24
CA GLY A 13 18.05 -22.63 4.78
C GLY A 13 18.64 -21.45 5.52
N GLU A 14 17.97 -20.32 5.35
CA GLU A 14 18.36 -19.03 5.92
C GLU A 14 17.12 -18.30 6.42
N LEU A 15 17.20 -17.77 7.62
CA LEU A 15 16.21 -16.90 8.22
C LEU A 15 16.82 -15.52 8.45
N ILE A 16 16.17 -14.49 7.96
CA ILE A 16 16.50 -13.10 8.23
C ILE A 16 15.31 -12.50 8.98
N ALA A 17 15.54 -11.96 10.17
CA ALA A 17 14.55 -11.24 10.94
C ALA A 17 15.02 -9.81 11.15
N GLY A 18 14.16 -8.84 10.90
CA GLY A 18 14.48 -7.42 10.99
C GLY A 18 13.38 -6.65 11.73
N PHE A 19 13.79 -5.57 12.35
CA PHE A 19 12.89 -4.61 12.97
C PHE A 19 13.42 -3.21 12.70
N ARG A 20 12.54 -2.35 12.18
CA ARG A 20 12.83 -0.94 11.89
C ARG A 20 11.87 -0.05 12.65
N ALA A 21 12.38 0.95 13.34
CA ALA A 21 11.62 2.02 13.97
C ALA A 21 11.87 3.32 13.23
N GLU A 22 10.82 3.98 12.81
CA GLU A 22 10.88 5.28 12.13
C GLU A 22 10.09 6.33 12.91
N HIS A 23 10.72 7.46 13.16
CA HIS A 23 10.04 8.66 13.59
C HIS A 23 9.87 9.59 12.40
N THR A 24 8.65 10.02 12.16
CA THR A 24 8.31 10.98 11.11
C THR A 24 7.82 12.25 11.77
N ASN A 25 8.39 13.37 11.36
CA ASN A 25 7.89 14.70 11.67
C ASN A 25 7.69 15.45 10.36
N GLN A 26 6.45 15.80 10.05
CA GLN A 26 6.05 16.56 8.88
C GLN A 26 5.50 17.89 9.34
N LEU A 27 6.17 18.97 8.95
CA LEU A 27 5.81 20.34 9.26
C LEU A 27 5.51 21.09 7.97
N TYR A 28 4.44 21.85 7.93
CA TYR A 28 4.21 22.80 6.87
C TYR A 28 3.85 24.19 7.40
N THR A 29 4.23 25.19 6.64
CA THR A 29 3.89 26.60 6.88
C THR A 29 3.30 27.18 5.61
N MET A 30 2.12 27.75 5.68
CA MET A 30 1.47 28.42 4.57
C MET A 30 1.69 29.91 4.64
N LEU A 31 2.08 30.52 3.53
CA LEU A 31 2.22 31.98 3.41
C LEU A 31 0.86 32.67 3.23
N GLN A 32 -0.11 31.98 2.67
CA GLN A 32 -1.49 32.45 2.50
C GLN A 32 -2.42 31.72 3.44
N ARG A 33 -3.31 32.45 4.09
CA ARG A 33 -4.33 31.89 4.95
C ARG A 33 -5.58 31.57 4.14
N PHE A 34 -6.02 30.32 4.19
CA PHE A 34 -7.36 29.94 3.80
C PHE A 34 -8.24 29.93 5.05
N GLU A 35 -9.48 30.38 4.92
CA GLU A 35 -10.37 30.70 6.06
C GLU A 35 -10.64 29.54 7.04
N THR A 36 -10.40 28.31 6.65
CA THR A 36 -10.84 27.13 7.41
C THR A 36 -9.72 26.35 8.10
N THR A 37 -8.44 26.66 7.88
CA THR A 37 -7.32 25.89 8.41
C THR A 37 -6.13 26.76 8.76
N GLY A 38 -5.45 26.39 9.84
CA GLY A 38 -4.28 27.13 10.31
C GLY A 38 -3.14 27.19 9.30
N SER A 39 -2.34 28.26 9.37
CA SER A 39 -1.16 28.44 8.51
C SER A 39 0.00 27.51 8.85
N LEU A 40 -0.08 26.79 9.96
CA LEU A 40 0.93 25.84 10.46
C LEU A 40 0.26 24.52 10.74
N GLY A 41 0.88 23.44 10.32
CA GLY A 41 0.49 22.09 10.68
C GLY A 41 1.70 21.21 10.94
N GLU A 42 1.57 20.34 11.90
CA GLU A 42 2.58 19.37 12.29
C GLU A 42 1.95 18.01 12.50
N GLN A 43 2.59 16.98 11.95
CA GLN A 43 2.29 15.59 12.24
C GLN A 43 3.56 14.90 12.72
N SER A 44 3.52 14.33 13.92
CA SER A 44 4.64 13.60 14.51
C SER A 44 4.17 12.24 14.99
N TYR A 45 4.87 11.17 14.52
CA TYR A 45 4.50 9.79 14.85
C TYR A 45 5.65 8.81 14.69
N TRP A 46 5.51 7.67 15.36
CA TRP A 46 6.40 6.53 15.23
C TRP A 46 5.76 5.39 14.46
N ASP A 47 6.54 4.71 13.64
CA ASP A 47 6.19 3.47 12.96
C ASP A 47 7.15 2.37 13.30
N TYR A 48 6.59 1.19 13.57
CA TYR A 48 7.32 -0.02 13.89
C TYR A 48 7.07 -1.05 12.79
N LEU A 49 8.16 -1.40 12.09
CA LEU A 49 8.13 -2.14 10.84
C LEU A 49 8.93 -3.44 10.99
N PRO A 50 8.32 -4.50 11.54
CA PRO A 50 8.94 -5.81 11.58
C PRO A 50 9.02 -6.43 10.19
N SER A 51 10.03 -7.28 9.98
CA SER A 51 10.21 -8.07 8.77
C SER A 51 10.78 -9.44 9.09
N ALA A 52 10.39 -10.46 8.32
CA ALA A 52 10.95 -11.80 8.38
C ALA A 52 11.02 -12.38 6.97
N ALA A 53 12.16 -12.95 6.61
CA ALA A 53 12.38 -13.63 5.35
C ALA A 53 12.97 -15.01 5.62
N LEU A 54 12.30 -16.06 5.19
CA LEU A 54 12.75 -17.44 5.30
C LEU A 54 13.01 -18.00 3.90
N ARG A 55 14.19 -18.55 3.70
CA ARG A 55 14.51 -19.37 2.54
C ARG A 55 14.78 -20.79 3.00
N TRP A 56 13.88 -21.69 2.71
CA TRP A 56 14.04 -23.11 2.98
C TRP A 56 14.56 -23.82 1.73
N LYS A 57 15.70 -24.50 1.85
CA LYS A 57 16.28 -25.34 0.80
C LYS A 57 15.63 -26.73 0.84
N ILE A 58 14.66 -26.98 -0.04
CA ILE A 58 14.03 -28.31 -0.17
C ILE A 58 15.07 -29.32 -0.64
N ASN A 59 15.87 -28.93 -1.63
CA ASN A 59 17.01 -29.68 -2.14
C ASN A 59 18.01 -28.73 -2.83
N LYS A 60 19.04 -29.30 -3.53
CA LYS A 60 20.07 -28.50 -4.23
C LYS A 60 19.52 -27.61 -5.37
N LYS A 61 18.32 -27.92 -5.87
CA LYS A 61 17.72 -27.23 -7.02
C LYS A 61 16.41 -26.54 -6.71
N MET A 62 15.89 -26.70 -5.49
CA MET A 62 14.58 -26.16 -5.11
C MET A 62 14.64 -25.44 -3.80
N ASN A 63 14.02 -24.26 -3.75
CA ASN A 63 13.82 -23.48 -2.54
C ASN A 63 12.33 -23.15 -2.36
N LEU A 64 11.94 -22.93 -1.12
CA LEU A 64 10.70 -22.26 -0.77
C LEU A 64 11.07 -20.99 0.00
N ARG A 65 10.55 -19.84 -0.45
CA ARG A 65 10.73 -18.56 0.22
C ARG A 65 9.42 -18.08 0.81
N PHE A 66 9.49 -17.62 2.02
CA PHE A 66 8.41 -16.92 2.70
C PHE A 66 8.92 -15.56 3.16
N ASN A 67 8.15 -14.49 2.89
CA ASN A 67 8.44 -13.15 3.37
C ASN A 67 7.20 -12.57 4.05
N TYR A 68 7.42 -11.93 5.17
CA TYR A 68 6.46 -11.07 5.83
C TYR A 68 7.13 -9.75 6.17
N TYR A 69 6.51 -8.64 5.85
CA TYR A 69 7.00 -7.34 6.27
C TYR A 69 5.88 -6.31 6.34
N LYS A 70 6.03 -5.40 7.30
CA LYS A 70 5.21 -4.20 7.38
C LYS A 70 5.85 -3.07 6.60
N SER A 71 5.02 -2.32 5.88
CA SER A 71 5.41 -1.09 5.23
C SER A 71 4.36 0.01 5.46
N ILE A 72 4.73 1.24 5.14
CA ILE A 72 3.86 2.40 5.28
C ILE A 72 3.89 3.20 3.98
N ASN A 73 2.76 3.83 3.67
CA ASN A 73 2.67 4.86 2.64
C ASN A 73 2.25 6.18 3.30
N ARG A 74 3.15 7.16 3.27
CA ARG A 74 2.93 8.48 3.86
C ARG A 74 2.17 9.35 2.88
N PRO A 75 1.30 10.26 3.38
CA PRO A 75 0.73 11.29 2.53
C PRO A 75 1.82 12.12 1.88
N GLY A 76 1.61 12.47 0.64
CA GLY A 76 2.43 13.45 -0.06
C GLY A 76 2.26 14.85 0.52
N PHE A 77 3.22 15.74 0.27
CA PHE A 77 3.16 17.11 0.77
C PHE A 77 1.90 17.85 0.29
N TYR A 78 1.56 17.73 -0.98
CA TYR A 78 0.34 18.35 -1.53
C TYR A 78 -0.94 17.79 -0.94
N GLU A 79 -0.96 16.51 -0.57
CA GLU A 79 -2.14 15.91 0.05
C GLU A 79 -2.40 16.45 1.46
N LEU A 80 -1.35 16.82 2.20
CA LEU A 80 -1.42 17.31 3.58
C LEU A 80 -1.68 18.79 3.71
N VAL A 81 -1.13 19.61 2.80
CA VAL A 81 -1.25 21.06 2.91
C VAL A 81 -2.69 21.48 2.62
N PRO A 82 -3.32 22.27 3.51
CA PRO A 82 -4.72 22.69 3.35
C PRO A 82 -4.85 23.79 2.30
N TYR A 83 -4.59 23.46 1.05
CA TYR A 83 -4.85 24.34 -0.08
C TYR A 83 -6.29 24.19 -0.59
N GLN A 84 -6.75 25.17 -1.33
CA GLN A 84 -7.96 25.11 -2.12
C GLN A 84 -7.67 25.69 -3.50
N LEU A 85 -7.98 24.92 -4.53
CA LEU A 85 -7.89 25.32 -5.93
C LEU A 85 -9.28 25.22 -6.54
N ASP A 86 -9.86 26.36 -6.92
CA ASP A 86 -11.17 26.43 -7.52
C ASP A 86 -11.03 26.26 -9.03
N GLY A 87 -11.55 25.17 -9.59
CA GLY A 87 -11.68 24.92 -11.02
C GLY A 87 -13.06 25.31 -11.54
N GLU A 88 -13.31 25.13 -12.82
CA GLU A 88 -14.61 25.43 -13.44
C GLU A 88 -15.71 24.47 -12.94
N ASP A 89 -15.40 23.18 -12.79
CA ASP A 89 -16.36 22.14 -12.45
C ASP A 89 -16.28 21.68 -10.99
N TYR A 90 -15.13 21.78 -10.36
CA TYR A 90 -14.91 21.32 -8.98
C TYR A 90 -13.74 22.04 -8.32
N THR A 91 -13.72 21.98 -7.01
CA THR A 91 -12.64 22.48 -6.18
C THR A 91 -11.75 21.32 -5.73
N GLU A 92 -10.43 21.50 -5.75
CA GLU A 92 -9.48 20.59 -5.12
C GLU A 92 -9.04 21.13 -3.76
N LYS A 93 -8.99 20.26 -2.76
CA LYS A 93 -8.56 20.59 -1.41
C LYS A 93 -7.53 19.59 -0.90
N GLY A 94 -6.52 20.09 -0.19
CA GLY A 94 -5.65 19.23 0.60
C GLY A 94 -6.30 18.87 1.96
N ASN A 95 -5.78 17.82 2.61
CA ASN A 95 -6.33 17.29 3.85
C ASN A 95 -5.25 17.17 4.95
N PRO A 96 -5.14 18.13 5.87
CA PRO A 96 -4.15 18.08 6.95
C PRO A 96 -4.40 16.98 7.99
N THR A 97 -5.56 16.32 7.93
CA THR A 97 -5.91 15.24 8.86
C THR A 97 -5.55 13.84 8.34
N LEU A 98 -4.95 13.75 7.15
CA LEU A 98 -4.52 12.48 6.57
C LEU A 98 -3.57 11.73 7.49
N LYS A 99 -3.79 10.43 7.56
CA LYS A 99 -2.91 9.48 8.23
C LYS A 99 -2.15 8.66 7.20
N ARG A 100 -0.97 8.15 7.59
CA ARG A 100 -0.26 7.18 6.77
C ARG A 100 -1.04 5.89 6.61
N ALA A 101 -1.04 5.30 5.42
CA ALA A 101 -1.50 3.95 5.21
C ALA A 101 -0.47 2.95 5.77
N ARG A 102 -0.95 1.87 6.37
CA ARG A 102 -0.13 0.76 6.89
C ARG A 102 -0.41 -0.48 6.07
N ILE A 103 0.64 -1.20 5.71
CA ILE A 103 0.54 -2.32 4.78
C ILE A 103 1.22 -3.53 5.40
N ASP A 104 0.47 -4.62 5.55
CA ASP A 104 1.01 -5.94 5.85
C ASP A 104 1.20 -6.68 4.52
N ASN A 105 2.42 -7.17 4.28
CA ASN A 105 2.79 -7.88 3.06
C ASN A 105 3.19 -9.31 3.41
N ILE A 106 2.64 -10.27 2.69
CA ILE A 106 2.93 -11.71 2.81
C ILE A 106 3.19 -12.25 1.41
N ASP A 107 4.35 -12.88 1.24
CA ASP A 107 4.75 -13.50 -0.03
C ASP A 107 5.22 -14.93 0.21
N LEU A 108 4.79 -15.86 -0.61
CA LEU A 108 5.28 -17.23 -0.65
C LEU A 108 5.69 -17.57 -2.08
N ARG A 109 6.94 -18.04 -2.27
CA ARG A 109 7.48 -18.35 -3.60
C ARG A 109 8.19 -19.70 -3.58
N TRP A 110 7.78 -20.57 -4.48
CA TRP A 110 8.52 -21.77 -4.83
C TRP A 110 9.44 -21.50 -6.00
N GLU A 111 10.69 -21.95 -5.88
CA GLU A 111 11.77 -21.74 -6.85
C GLU A 111 12.37 -23.08 -7.25
N TRP A 112 12.43 -23.34 -8.54
CA TRP A 112 13.09 -24.53 -9.11
C TRP A 112 14.12 -24.10 -10.15
N PHE A 113 15.35 -24.56 -9.97
CA PHE A 113 16.50 -24.31 -10.84
C PHE A 113 16.99 -25.64 -11.45
N PRO A 114 16.38 -26.10 -12.57
CA PRO A 114 16.78 -27.36 -13.21
C PRO A 114 18.25 -27.38 -13.61
N SER A 115 18.77 -26.27 -14.14
CA SER A 115 20.17 -26.04 -14.51
C SER A 115 20.60 -24.62 -14.13
N GLN A 116 21.86 -24.26 -14.39
CA GLN A 116 22.41 -22.93 -14.04
C GLN A 116 21.68 -21.76 -14.74
N ASN A 117 21.15 -22.01 -15.93
CA ASN A 117 20.52 -20.98 -16.77
C ASN A 117 19.01 -21.12 -16.87
N GLU A 118 18.41 -22.08 -16.17
CA GLU A 118 16.98 -22.36 -16.22
C GLU A 118 16.34 -22.13 -14.85
N GLN A 119 15.14 -21.58 -14.86
CA GLN A 119 14.35 -21.38 -13.65
C GLN A 119 12.86 -21.52 -13.90
N VAL A 120 12.16 -21.97 -12.88
CA VAL A 120 10.71 -21.91 -12.78
C VAL A 120 10.38 -21.36 -11.41
N LEU A 121 9.68 -20.25 -11.36
CA LEU A 121 9.27 -19.58 -10.13
C LEU A 121 7.74 -19.51 -10.09
N LEU A 122 7.17 -19.89 -8.98
CA LEU A 122 5.73 -19.76 -8.71
C LEU A 122 5.57 -19.04 -7.38
N GLY A 123 4.91 -17.90 -7.41
CA GLY A 123 4.69 -17.04 -6.25
C GLY A 123 3.21 -16.78 -6.01
N VAL A 124 2.84 -16.60 -4.76
CA VAL A 124 1.57 -16.01 -4.33
C VAL A 124 1.86 -14.87 -3.38
N PHE A 125 1.10 -13.80 -3.48
CA PHE A 125 1.26 -12.65 -2.60
C PHE A 125 -0.10 -12.19 -2.06
N TYR A 126 -0.05 -11.58 -0.88
CA TYR A 126 -1.18 -10.95 -0.24
C TYR A 126 -0.73 -9.67 0.47
N LYS A 127 -1.42 -8.56 0.19
CA LYS A 127 -1.20 -7.26 0.82
C LYS A 127 -2.50 -6.77 1.42
N TYR A 128 -2.45 -6.40 2.68
CA TYR A 128 -3.56 -5.77 3.37
C TYR A 128 -3.19 -4.33 3.70
N LEU A 129 -3.95 -3.38 3.15
CA LEU A 129 -3.75 -1.95 3.32
C LEU A 129 -4.81 -1.43 4.29
N LYS A 130 -4.34 -0.87 5.39
CA LYS A 130 -5.17 -0.15 6.36
C LYS A 130 -5.04 1.33 6.14
N ASP A 131 -6.17 2.04 6.14
CA ASP A 131 -6.24 3.49 5.92
C ASP A 131 -5.55 3.94 4.60
N PRO A 132 -5.82 3.29 3.43
CA PRO A 132 -5.28 3.75 2.15
C PRO A 132 -5.71 5.20 1.89
N ILE A 133 -4.84 5.95 1.21
CA ILE A 133 -5.13 7.32 0.82
C ILE A 133 -5.72 7.29 -0.58
N GLU A 134 -6.92 7.82 -0.73
CA GLU A 134 -7.61 7.96 -2.01
C GLU A 134 -8.22 9.34 -2.13
N THR A 135 -8.19 9.90 -3.33
CA THR A 135 -8.95 11.11 -3.63
C THR A 135 -10.42 10.77 -3.77
N SER A 136 -11.24 11.38 -2.96
CA SER A 136 -12.69 11.20 -2.98
C SER A 136 -13.40 12.50 -3.29
N PHE A 137 -14.53 12.35 -3.94
CA PHE A 137 -15.47 13.44 -4.19
C PHE A 137 -16.40 13.58 -2.98
N ASP A 138 -16.59 14.81 -2.50
CA ASP A 138 -17.50 15.13 -1.43
C ASP A 138 -18.22 16.47 -1.74
N VAL A 139 -19.27 16.75 -0.99
CA VAL A 139 -20.07 17.96 -1.14
C VAL A 139 -20.06 18.72 0.16
N ASP A 140 -19.67 19.99 0.11
CA ASP A 140 -19.71 20.88 1.28
C ASP A 140 -21.15 21.31 1.54
N GLN A 141 -21.78 20.71 2.53
CA GLN A 141 -23.15 21.06 2.95
C GLN A 141 -23.28 22.46 3.54
N ARG A 142 -22.17 23.12 3.89
CA ARG A 142 -22.16 24.47 4.49
C ARG A 142 -22.14 25.57 3.42
N GLN A 143 -21.65 25.25 2.24
CA GLN A 143 -21.57 26.17 1.11
C GLN A 143 -22.38 25.60 -0.06
N THR A 144 -23.65 25.97 -0.17
CA THR A 144 -24.55 25.76 -1.33
C THR A 144 -24.09 24.67 -2.31
N ASN A 145 -23.91 23.41 -1.83
CA ASN A 145 -23.58 22.24 -2.63
C ASN A 145 -22.29 22.35 -3.47
N ALA A 146 -21.28 23.08 -3.03
CA ALA A 146 -20.00 23.12 -3.72
C ALA A 146 -19.33 21.74 -3.67
N SER A 147 -19.04 21.21 -4.84
CA SER A 147 -18.37 19.91 -5.01
C SER A 147 -16.85 20.06 -4.86
N TYR A 148 -16.21 19.18 -4.15
CA TYR A 148 -14.76 19.19 -4.05
C TYR A 148 -14.14 17.79 -4.05
N TYR A 149 -12.92 17.70 -4.55
CA TYR A 149 -12.07 16.52 -4.43
C TYR A 149 -11.05 16.73 -3.33
N MET A 150 -10.90 15.72 -2.48
CA MET A 150 -9.96 15.78 -1.35
C MET A 150 -9.39 14.38 -1.09
N PRO A 151 -8.09 14.23 -0.84
CA PRO A 151 -7.51 12.97 -0.40
C PRO A 151 -8.02 12.62 1.00
N GLN A 152 -8.43 11.38 1.19
CA GLN A 152 -8.97 10.85 2.44
C GLN A 152 -8.44 9.45 2.72
N ASN A 153 -8.37 9.08 4.01
CA ASN A 153 -8.15 7.69 4.40
C ASN A 153 -9.50 6.98 4.41
N LEU A 154 -9.74 6.15 3.41
CA LEU A 154 -11.03 5.50 3.21
C LEU A 154 -10.90 3.98 3.34
N GLY A 155 -11.47 3.44 4.43
CA GLY A 155 -11.64 2.01 4.61
C GLY A 155 -10.36 1.19 4.62
N ASN A 156 -10.42 0.01 3.99
CA ASN A 156 -9.31 -0.92 3.87
C ASN A 156 -9.25 -1.49 2.45
N ALA A 157 -8.04 -1.84 2.01
CA ALA A 157 -7.84 -2.46 0.71
C ALA A 157 -7.09 -3.78 0.83
N LYS A 158 -7.35 -4.67 -0.12
CA LYS A 158 -6.66 -5.96 -0.27
C LYS A 158 -6.14 -6.07 -1.69
N ASN A 159 -4.92 -6.57 -1.80
CA ASN A 159 -4.31 -6.87 -3.09
C ASN A 159 -3.65 -8.24 -2.97
N TYR A 160 -4.03 -9.19 -3.82
CA TYR A 160 -3.47 -10.53 -3.83
C TYR A 160 -3.39 -11.08 -5.24
N GLY A 161 -2.49 -12.02 -5.43
CA GLY A 161 -2.31 -12.58 -6.75
C GLY A 161 -1.33 -13.73 -6.81
N VAL A 162 -1.09 -14.16 -8.04
CA VAL A 162 -0.19 -15.25 -8.38
C VAL A 162 0.79 -14.76 -9.43
N GLU A 163 2.06 -15.11 -9.27
CA GLU A 163 3.15 -14.81 -10.18
C GLU A 163 3.76 -16.10 -10.70
N PHE A 164 4.00 -16.17 -11.98
CA PHE A 164 4.70 -17.26 -12.63
C PHE A 164 5.82 -16.69 -13.51
N ASP A 165 7.02 -17.26 -13.39
CA ASP A 165 8.17 -16.94 -14.24
C ASP A 165 8.85 -18.21 -14.68
N ILE A 166 9.19 -18.31 -15.95
CA ILE A 166 9.92 -19.44 -16.53
C ILE A 166 11.02 -18.96 -17.46
N VAL A 167 12.20 -19.55 -17.30
CA VAL A 167 13.30 -19.50 -18.26
C VAL A 167 13.70 -20.91 -18.57
N LYS A 168 13.58 -21.31 -19.82
CA LYS A 168 13.85 -22.66 -20.30
C LYS A 168 14.65 -22.64 -21.61
N TYR A 169 15.69 -23.47 -21.70
CA TYR A 169 16.45 -23.66 -22.92
C TYR A 169 16.14 -25.04 -23.53
N ILE A 170 15.82 -25.05 -24.81
CA ILE A 170 15.58 -26.24 -25.59
C ILE A 170 16.57 -26.20 -26.77
N ARG A 171 17.68 -26.93 -26.65
CA ARG A 171 18.80 -26.92 -27.61
C ARG A 171 19.33 -25.46 -27.81
N HIS A 172 19.05 -24.86 -28.99
CA HIS A 172 19.53 -23.53 -29.39
C HIS A 172 18.47 -22.45 -29.15
N PHE A 173 17.30 -22.79 -28.62
CA PHE A 173 16.21 -21.85 -28.38
C PHE A 173 16.07 -21.57 -26.86
N GLY A 174 16.01 -20.33 -26.51
CA GLY A 174 15.66 -19.87 -25.16
C GLY A 174 14.23 -19.33 -25.12
N LEU A 175 13.43 -19.82 -24.18
CA LEU A 175 12.10 -19.31 -23.86
C LEU A 175 12.16 -18.60 -22.51
N LYS A 176 11.68 -17.35 -22.46
CA LYS A 176 11.45 -16.62 -21.23
C LYS A 176 10.01 -16.11 -21.26
N ALA A 177 9.23 -16.43 -20.21
CA ALA A 177 7.87 -15.95 -20.05
C ALA A 177 7.61 -15.61 -18.58
N ASN A 178 6.82 -14.58 -18.33
CA ASN A 178 6.29 -14.25 -17.03
C ASN A 178 4.79 -13.95 -17.15
N TYR A 179 4.07 -14.25 -16.10
CA TYR A 179 2.65 -13.97 -16.00
C TYR A 179 2.31 -13.60 -14.55
N THR A 180 1.55 -12.54 -14.39
CA THR A 180 1.05 -12.11 -13.08
C THR A 180 -0.46 -11.91 -13.17
N TYR A 181 -1.18 -12.58 -12.28
CA TYR A 181 -2.59 -12.32 -12.03
C TYR A 181 -2.72 -11.57 -10.72
N THR A 182 -3.41 -10.44 -10.72
CA THR A 182 -3.63 -9.60 -9.55
C THR A 182 -5.11 -9.30 -9.41
N HIS A 183 -5.61 -9.45 -8.18
CA HIS A 183 -6.92 -8.98 -7.78
C HIS A 183 -6.76 -7.93 -6.67
N SER A 184 -7.31 -6.74 -6.89
CA SER A 184 -7.28 -5.63 -5.96
C SER A 184 -8.70 -5.19 -5.66
N ALA A 185 -9.01 -4.97 -4.39
CA ALA A 185 -10.30 -4.47 -3.96
C ALA A 185 -10.15 -3.53 -2.77
N ILE A 186 -10.93 -2.46 -2.77
CA ILE A 186 -11.06 -1.54 -1.65
C ILE A 186 -12.47 -1.55 -1.12
N THR A 187 -12.61 -1.57 0.21
CA THR A 187 -13.88 -1.42 0.91
C THR A 187 -13.90 -0.06 1.58
N THR A 188 -14.81 0.80 1.13
CA THR A 188 -14.93 2.18 1.63
C THR A 188 -16.32 2.41 2.20
N PRO A 189 -16.45 3.11 3.34
CA PRO A 189 -17.74 3.57 3.84
C PRO A 189 -18.26 4.68 2.93
N LYS A 190 -19.41 4.48 2.29
CA LYS A 190 -20.08 5.49 1.48
C LYS A 190 -21.39 5.92 2.12
N ARG A 191 -21.64 7.22 2.06
CA ARG A 191 -22.93 7.78 2.46
C ARG A 191 -23.95 7.52 1.36
N HIS A 192 -25.08 6.95 1.74
CA HIS A 192 -26.21 6.69 0.86
C HIS A 192 -27.43 7.42 1.39
N TYR A 193 -28.15 8.13 0.52
CA TYR A 193 -29.45 8.72 0.84
C TYR A 193 -30.52 7.66 0.65
N THR A 194 -31.24 7.33 1.69
CA THR A 194 -32.42 6.48 1.61
C THR A 194 -33.61 7.28 1.02
N ALA A 195 -34.64 6.58 0.55
CA ALA A 195 -35.88 7.21 0.04
C ALA A 195 -36.58 8.13 1.07
N THR A 196 -36.21 8.01 2.34
CA THR A 196 -36.72 8.82 3.47
C THR A 196 -35.78 9.97 3.87
N ASN A 197 -34.82 10.34 3.01
CA ASN A 197 -33.78 11.37 3.27
C ASN A 197 -32.91 11.11 4.52
N VAL A 198 -32.82 9.86 4.97
CA VAL A 198 -31.90 9.46 6.03
C VAL A 198 -30.55 9.14 5.40
N ILE A 199 -29.46 9.68 5.96
CA ILE A 199 -28.09 9.37 5.52
C ILE A 199 -27.63 8.10 6.24
N GLU A 200 -27.49 7.01 5.51
CA GLU A 200 -26.88 5.78 6.01
C GLU A 200 -25.46 5.62 5.46
N THR A 201 -24.57 5.06 6.26
CA THR A 201 -23.21 4.72 5.82
C THR A 201 -23.19 3.23 5.49
N VAL A 202 -22.92 2.90 4.24
CA VAL A 202 -22.84 1.52 3.74
C VAL A 202 -21.42 1.25 3.24
N ASP A 203 -20.85 0.14 3.68
CA ASP A 203 -19.56 -0.33 3.15
C ASP A 203 -19.71 -0.82 1.72
N GLN A 204 -19.04 -0.16 0.79
CA GLN A 204 -19.01 -0.56 -0.61
C GLN A 204 -17.63 -1.11 -0.98
N THR A 205 -17.60 -2.35 -1.49
CA THR A 205 -16.39 -2.95 -2.05
C THR A 205 -16.35 -2.75 -3.57
N ARG A 206 -15.23 -2.27 -4.08
CA ARG A 206 -14.99 -2.06 -5.52
C ARG A 206 -13.60 -2.56 -5.91
N PRO A 207 -13.37 -2.97 -7.18
CA PRO A 207 -12.02 -3.16 -7.70
C PRO A 207 -11.21 -1.86 -7.63
N LEU A 208 -9.90 -1.99 -7.43
CA LEU A 208 -8.92 -0.91 -7.55
C LEU A 208 -8.32 -0.91 -8.93
#